data_cd4ca57835e7702962333b1fc0beb4c3
#
_entry.id   cd4ca57835e7702962333b1fc0beb4c3
#
_cell.length_a   1.000
_cell.length_b   1.000
_cell.length_c   1.000
_cell.angle_alpha   90.00
_cell.angle_beta   90.00
_cell.angle_gamma   90.00
#
_symmetry.space_group_name_H-M   'P 1'
#
loop_
_entity.id
_entity.type
_entity.pdbx_description
1 polymer ?
#
loop_
_entity_poly.entity_id
_entity_poly.type
_entity_poly.pdbx_seq_one_letter_code
_entity_poly.pdbx_strand_id
1 'polypeptide(L)'
;MSIDPKEFRAALGSFATGVTIVTTHSKNGDDIGVTANSFNSVSLDPPLVLWSLAKNALSLDAFSESGYFTVHILTAAQDALSNQFAKRGVNKFADIAITRGVGNTPLLPDCAARFQCRTEFRYEGGDHVIFVGHVEAYDYSNHSPLLFHGGRYAHAVRIEQNSGILTEEPDSSFSQDFLIYLLGRAHHHLFLYLRRELQRFGLDEDGWFVLSLLGVSSDRSVAELERLLAYTGKHITEALVTYLAEHDFVCLHGEYAPQTRVTLTNVGRRVVIELVGAGKAAEDHATRNIAPGEQHLLKQSLRRVILDTFPGNETPLAANAENAKT
;
A
#
# COMPACT_ATOMS: atom_id res chain seq x y z
N MET A 1 -17.92 35.19 -17.48
CA MET A 1 -18.16 34.02 -16.64
C MET A 1 -17.16 34.09 -15.49
N SER A 2 -17.63 34.09 -14.25
CA SER A 2 -16.74 33.96 -13.08
C SER A 2 -16.44 32.46 -12.89
N ILE A 3 -15.17 32.11 -12.81
CA ILE A 3 -14.74 30.73 -12.52
C ILE A 3 -14.94 30.50 -11.02
N ASP A 4 -15.69 29.45 -10.65
CA ASP A 4 -15.80 29.00 -9.25
C ASP A 4 -14.46 28.38 -8.82
N PRO A 5 -13.78 28.93 -7.78
CA PRO A 5 -12.47 28.43 -7.36
C PRO A 5 -12.49 26.96 -6.87
N LYS A 6 -13.63 26.50 -6.35
CA LYS A 6 -13.77 25.11 -5.83
C LYS A 6 -13.90 24.12 -7.00
N GLU A 7 -14.74 24.43 -7.99
CA GLU A 7 -14.90 23.61 -9.18
C GLU A 7 -13.62 23.60 -10.01
N PHE A 8 -12.96 24.74 -10.15
CA PHE A 8 -11.69 24.84 -10.86
C PHE A 8 -10.60 23.99 -10.19
N ARG A 9 -10.50 24.05 -8.87
CA ARG A 9 -9.55 23.19 -8.11
C ARG A 9 -9.88 21.70 -8.26
N ALA A 10 -11.15 21.33 -8.27
CA ALA A 10 -11.58 19.95 -8.51
C ALA A 10 -11.19 19.47 -9.91
N ALA A 11 -11.38 20.32 -10.93
CA ALA A 11 -10.97 20.02 -12.30
C ALA A 11 -9.45 19.85 -12.42
N LEU A 12 -8.65 20.74 -11.81
CA LEU A 12 -7.19 20.59 -11.75
C LEU A 12 -6.77 19.30 -11.02
N GLY A 13 -7.52 18.90 -10.00
CA GLY A 13 -7.29 17.66 -9.24
C GLY A 13 -7.49 16.38 -10.03
N SER A 14 -8.14 16.41 -11.20
CA SER A 14 -8.27 15.25 -12.10
C SER A 14 -6.96 14.89 -12.80
N PHE A 15 -5.98 15.79 -12.82
CA PHE A 15 -4.63 15.50 -13.28
C PHE A 15 -3.82 14.85 -12.16
N ALA A 16 -3.49 13.57 -12.31
CA ALA A 16 -2.64 12.85 -11.37
C ALA A 16 -1.20 13.35 -11.47
N THR A 17 -0.62 13.78 -10.35
CA THR A 17 0.76 14.26 -10.27
C THR A 17 1.59 13.38 -9.35
N GLY A 18 2.92 13.45 -9.48
CA GLY A 18 3.82 13.01 -8.42
C GLY A 18 3.73 13.95 -7.20
N VAL A 19 4.21 13.48 -6.07
CA VAL A 19 4.39 14.30 -4.86
C VAL A 19 5.87 14.54 -4.67
N THR A 20 6.24 15.81 -4.50
CA THR A 20 7.63 16.20 -4.26
C THR A 20 7.78 16.98 -2.96
N ILE A 21 8.98 16.93 -2.39
CA ILE A 21 9.46 17.91 -1.42
C ILE A 21 10.57 18.68 -2.08
N VAL A 22 10.46 20.00 -2.10
CA VAL A 22 11.54 20.86 -2.58
C VAL A 22 12.25 21.47 -1.39
N THR A 23 13.58 21.36 -1.35
CA THR A 23 14.42 21.85 -0.25
C THR A 23 15.39 22.91 -0.73
N THR A 24 15.74 23.82 0.18
CA THR A 24 16.80 24.83 0.05
C THR A 24 17.31 25.20 1.43
N HIS A 25 18.13 26.22 1.54
CA HIS A 25 18.54 26.83 2.81
C HIS A 25 18.28 28.35 2.80
N SER A 26 18.03 28.91 3.96
CA SER A 26 17.96 30.36 4.14
C SER A 26 19.36 31.00 4.11
N LYS A 27 19.43 32.34 4.04
CA LYS A 27 20.70 33.09 4.21
C LYS A 27 21.38 32.80 5.54
N ASN A 28 20.63 32.48 6.57
CA ASN A 28 21.15 32.15 7.91
C ASN A 28 21.62 30.70 8.02
N GLY A 29 21.47 29.89 6.96
CA GLY A 29 21.84 28.47 6.94
C GLY A 29 20.76 27.54 7.45
N ASP A 30 19.53 28.03 7.75
CA ASP A 30 18.42 27.17 8.17
C ASP A 30 17.90 26.32 7.01
N ASP A 31 17.61 25.07 7.29
CA ASP A 31 17.03 24.15 6.32
C ASP A 31 15.56 24.47 6.05
N ILE A 32 15.23 24.67 4.80
CA ILE A 32 13.89 25.02 4.34
C ILE A 32 13.38 23.95 3.39
N GLY A 33 12.12 23.55 3.56
CA GLY A 33 11.48 22.58 2.69
C GLY A 33 9.96 22.77 2.58
N VAL A 34 9.41 22.37 1.46
CA VAL A 34 7.97 22.47 1.19
C VAL A 34 7.50 21.31 0.32
N THR A 35 6.33 20.74 0.64
CA THR A 35 5.67 19.78 -0.22
C THR A 35 5.03 20.49 -1.41
N ALA A 36 5.28 19.99 -2.61
CA ALA A 36 4.72 20.51 -3.85
C ALA A 36 4.34 19.37 -4.80
N ASN A 37 3.30 19.61 -5.60
CA ASN A 37 2.89 18.71 -6.69
C ASN A 37 2.94 19.40 -8.06
N SER A 38 3.56 20.55 -8.13
CA SER A 38 3.69 21.38 -9.34
C SER A 38 4.95 21.07 -10.16
N PHE A 39 5.76 20.09 -9.72
CA PHE A 39 6.99 19.71 -10.43
C PHE A 39 6.70 19.15 -11.82
N ASN A 40 7.50 19.61 -12.82
CA ASN A 40 7.49 19.06 -14.17
C ASN A 40 8.88 19.18 -14.84
N SER A 41 9.13 18.30 -15.82
CA SER A 41 10.29 18.41 -16.72
C SER A 41 10.04 19.52 -17.75
N VAL A 42 11.11 20.19 -18.18
CA VAL A 42 11.07 21.26 -19.18
C VAL A 42 11.90 20.91 -20.41
N SER A 43 13.17 20.54 -20.23
CA SER A 43 14.12 20.28 -21.31
C SER A 43 15.14 19.22 -20.91
N LEU A 44 15.64 18.49 -21.88
CA LEU A 44 16.77 17.57 -21.72
C LEU A 44 18.12 18.21 -22.05
N ASP A 45 18.12 19.18 -22.96
CA ASP A 45 19.31 19.91 -23.36
C ASP A 45 18.96 21.40 -23.60
N PRO A 46 19.36 22.32 -22.68
CA PRO A 46 19.94 22.03 -21.37
C PRO A 46 18.95 21.30 -20.44
N PRO A 47 19.43 20.57 -19.42
CA PRO A 47 18.55 19.81 -18.52
C PRO A 47 17.84 20.75 -17.55
N LEU A 48 16.57 21.02 -17.82
CA LEU A 48 15.73 21.95 -17.05
C LEU A 48 14.49 21.26 -16.48
N VAL A 49 14.17 21.67 -15.27
CA VAL A 49 12.94 21.28 -14.55
C VAL A 49 12.26 22.53 -14.00
N LEU A 50 10.95 22.43 -13.73
CA LEU A 50 10.22 23.53 -13.08
C LEU A 50 9.37 23.03 -11.92
N TRP A 51 9.05 23.96 -11.03
CA TRP A 51 8.02 23.83 -10.00
C TRP A 51 7.50 25.21 -9.61
N SER A 52 6.41 25.29 -8.86
CA SER A 52 5.78 26.56 -8.49
C SER A 52 5.55 26.64 -6.98
N LEU A 53 5.76 27.83 -6.42
CA LEU A 53 5.57 28.15 -5.00
C LEU A 53 4.61 29.33 -4.86
N ALA A 54 3.65 29.19 -3.96
CA ALA A 54 2.68 30.24 -3.69
C ALA A 54 3.37 31.49 -3.13
N LYS A 55 2.96 32.69 -3.58
CA LYS A 55 3.53 33.98 -3.15
C LYS A 55 3.36 34.25 -1.65
N ASN A 56 2.37 33.64 -1.01
CA ASN A 56 2.15 33.74 0.42
C ASN A 56 2.85 32.63 1.24
N ALA A 57 3.71 31.83 0.61
CA ALA A 57 4.50 30.83 1.32
C ALA A 57 5.61 31.48 2.15
N LEU A 58 5.74 31.10 3.43
CA LEU A 58 6.79 31.59 4.33
C LEU A 58 8.20 31.26 3.86
N SER A 59 8.33 30.28 2.97
CA SER A 59 9.60 29.83 2.41
C SER A 59 10.02 30.56 1.12
N LEU A 60 9.18 31.47 0.60
CA LEU A 60 9.42 32.10 -0.71
C LEU A 60 10.76 32.86 -0.75
N ASP A 61 11.05 33.62 0.27
CA ASP A 61 12.29 34.43 0.33
C ASP A 61 13.54 33.52 0.30
N ALA A 62 13.52 32.40 1.05
CA ALA A 62 14.62 31.46 1.07
C ALA A 62 14.88 30.85 -0.33
N PHE A 63 13.83 30.40 -1.03
CA PHE A 63 13.96 29.89 -2.41
C PHE A 63 14.38 30.96 -3.41
N SER A 64 13.96 32.20 -3.20
CA SER A 64 14.31 33.33 -4.08
C SER A 64 15.75 33.78 -3.93
N GLU A 65 16.35 33.59 -2.75
CA GLU A 65 17.65 34.13 -2.41
C GLU A 65 18.78 33.10 -2.47
N SER A 66 18.47 31.80 -2.22
CA SER A 66 19.47 30.73 -2.15
C SER A 66 20.21 30.48 -3.46
N GLY A 67 19.57 30.68 -4.61
CA GLY A 67 20.11 30.31 -5.91
C GLY A 67 20.14 28.81 -6.22
N TYR A 68 19.87 27.96 -5.25
CA TYR A 68 19.87 26.50 -5.37
C TYR A 68 18.64 25.88 -4.71
N PHE A 69 18.17 24.78 -5.26
CA PHE A 69 17.13 23.93 -4.65
C PHE A 69 17.28 22.47 -5.06
N THR A 70 16.78 21.57 -4.26
CA THR A 70 16.69 20.15 -4.62
C THR A 70 15.23 19.69 -4.63
N VAL A 71 14.81 19.05 -5.71
CA VAL A 71 13.49 18.40 -5.82
C VAL A 71 13.65 16.94 -5.47
N HIS A 72 12.85 16.45 -4.52
CA HIS A 72 12.79 15.06 -4.08
C HIS A 72 11.44 14.48 -4.53
N ILE A 73 11.43 13.53 -5.46
CA ILE A 73 10.24 12.76 -5.80
C ILE A 73 10.05 11.72 -4.71
N LEU A 74 8.94 11.78 -3.99
CA LEU A 74 8.68 10.90 -2.86
C LEU A 74 8.30 9.49 -3.31
N THR A 75 8.69 8.51 -2.52
CA THR A 75 8.23 7.12 -2.67
C THR A 75 6.86 6.92 -2.07
N ALA A 76 6.15 5.87 -2.50
CA ALA A 76 4.83 5.49 -1.99
C ALA A 76 4.77 5.28 -0.45
N ALA A 77 5.91 5.04 0.20
CA ALA A 77 6.03 4.89 1.65
C ALA A 77 6.23 6.23 2.39
N GLN A 78 6.37 7.36 1.69
CA GLN A 78 6.72 8.65 2.27
C GLN A 78 5.54 9.63 2.38
N ASP A 79 4.30 9.15 2.49
CA ASP A 79 3.10 9.95 2.70
C ASP A 79 3.15 10.75 4.02
N ALA A 80 3.65 10.15 5.10
CA ALA A 80 3.87 10.82 6.38
C ALA A 80 4.87 11.98 6.24
N LEU A 81 5.96 11.78 5.49
CA LEU A 81 6.97 12.81 5.22
C LEU A 81 6.37 13.96 4.40
N SER A 82 5.58 13.64 3.37
CA SER A 82 4.85 14.64 2.59
C SER A 82 3.96 15.52 3.47
N ASN A 83 3.19 14.89 4.38
CA ASN A 83 2.34 15.60 5.33
C ASN A 83 3.14 16.48 6.31
N GLN A 84 4.32 16.05 6.75
CA GLN A 84 5.21 16.83 7.62
C GLN A 84 5.66 18.11 6.94
N PHE A 85 6.10 18.02 5.68
CA PHE A 85 6.58 19.18 4.91
C PHE A 85 5.47 20.11 4.40
N ALA A 86 4.22 19.63 4.36
CA ALA A 86 3.05 20.45 4.04
C ALA A 86 2.59 21.35 5.21
N LYS A 87 2.94 21.03 6.45
CA LYS A 87 2.53 21.80 7.64
C LYS A 87 3.29 23.13 7.76
N ARG A 88 2.66 24.12 8.40
CA ARG A 88 3.29 25.40 8.78
C ARG A 88 3.74 25.36 10.24
N GLY A 89 4.82 26.09 10.55
CA GLY A 89 5.22 26.36 11.93
C GLY A 89 5.82 25.18 12.71
N VAL A 90 6.25 24.10 12.06
CA VAL A 90 6.91 22.94 12.66
C VAL A 90 8.37 22.83 12.19
N ASN A 91 9.23 22.20 13.00
CA ASN A 91 10.55 21.80 12.52
C ASN A 91 10.37 20.61 11.55
N LYS A 92 10.40 20.92 10.25
CA LYS A 92 10.13 19.95 9.19
C LYS A 92 11.21 18.90 9.00
N PHE A 93 12.44 19.17 9.48
CA PHE A 93 13.60 18.27 9.38
C PHE A 93 13.87 17.47 10.66
N ALA A 94 13.00 17.58 11.67
CA ALA A 94 13.14 16.79 12.89
C ALA A 94 13.14 15.31 12.57
N ASP A 95 14.07 14.58 13.19
CA ASP A 95 14.22 13.11 13.08
C ASP A 95 14.53 12.59 11.66
N ILE A 96 14.99 13.46 10.76
CA ILE A 96 15.38 13.08 9.40
C ILE A 96 16.90 13.13 9.26
N ALA A 97 17.53 12.02 8.86
CA ALA A 97 18.93 11.96 8.53
C ALA A 97 19.18 12.60 7.16
N ILE A 98 19.45 13.89 7.13
CA ILE A 98 19.76 14.62 5.89
C ILE A 98 21.26 14.56 5.57
N THR A 99 21.57 14.62 4.28
CA THR A 99 22.92 14.90 3.75
C THR A 99 22.91 16.23 2.99
N ARG A 100 24.04 16.67 2.46
CA ARG A 100 24.17 17.94 1.72
C ARG A 100 24.46 17.66 0.25
N GLY A 101 23.74 18.37 -0.60
CA GLY A 101 23.90 18.33 -2.05
C GLY A 101 24.53 19.58 -2.62
N VAL A 102 24.35 19.76 -3.92
CA VAL A 102 24.80 20.95 -4.67
C VAL A 102 24.22 22.20 -4.04
N GLY A 103 25.06 23.26 -3.93
CA GLY A 103 24.66 24.49 -3.28
C GLY A 103 24.33 24.34 -1.79
N ASN A 104 24.82 23.28 -1.12
CA ASN A 104 24.55 22.97 0.29
C ASN A 104 23.06 22.71 0.62
N THR A 105 22.25 22.32 -0.38
CA THR A 105 20.83 22.02 -0.18
C THR A 105 20.65 20.73 0.64
N PRO A 106 19.62 20.63 1.52
CA PRO A 106 19.32 19.39 2.24
C PRO A 106 18.85 18.30 1.30
N LEU A 107 19.43 17.11 1.42
CA LEU A 107 19.00 15.89 0.70
C LEU A 107 18.26 14.96 1.66
N LEU A 108 17.02 14.63 1.30
CA LEU A 108 16.19 13.68 2.03
C LEU A 108 16.52 12.24 1.60
N PRO A 109 16.50 11.26 2.53
CA PRO A 109 16.76 9.85 2.21
C PRO A 109 15.58 9.18 1.49
N ASP A 110 15.85 8.02 0.88
CA ASP A 110 14.87 7.03 0.39
C ASP A 110 13.85 7.56 -0.63
N CYS A 111 14.21 8.60 -1.40
CA CYS A 111 13.36 9.15 -2.43
C CYS A 111 13.40 8.29 -3.72
N ALA A 112 12.33 8.36 -4.52
CA ALA A 112 12.28 7.73 -5.83
C ALA A 112 13.27 8.38 -6.82
N ALA A 113 13.42 9.71 -6.75
CA ALA A 113 14.46 10.44 -7.45
C ALA A 113 14.77 11.77 -6.75
N ARG A 114 15.96 12.31 -6.98
CA ARG A 114 16.36 13.64 -6.53
C ARG A 114 16.99 14.40 -7.70
N PHE A 115 16.61 15.69 -7.85
CA PHE A 115 17.19 16.60 -8.82
C PHE A 115 17.75 17.79 -8.09
N GLN A 116 19.06 17.96 -8.11
CA GLN A 116 19.79 19.05 -7.46
C GLN A 116 20.02 20.16 -8.50
N CYS A 117 19.43 21.32 -8.26
CA CYS A 117 19.29 22.35 -9.26
C CYS A 117 19.88 23.68 -8.83
N ARG A 118 20.52 24.36 -9.77
CA ARG A 118 20.77 25.80 -9.71
C ARG A 118 19.55 26.52 -10.30
N THR A 119 19.05 27.54 -9.62
CA THR A 119 17.94 28.37 -10.16
C THR A 119 18.41 29.09 -11.41
N GLU A 120 17.78 28.83 -12.55
CA GLU A 120 18.10 29.45 -13.83
C GLU A 120 17.16 30.61 -14.13
N PHE A 121 15.85 30.41 -13.98
CA PHE A 121 14.86 31.46 -14.23
C PHE A 121 13.77 31.45 -13.15
N ARG A 122 13.14 32.61 -12.98
CA ARG A 122 11.94 32.78 -12.16
C ARG A 122 10.92 33.59 -12.93
N TYR A 123 9.68 33.15 -12.92
CA TYR A 123 8.59 33.80 -13.62
C TYR A 123 7.40 34.02 -12.69
N GLU A 124 6.72 35.16 -12.90
CA GLU A 124 5.46 35.46 -12.24
C GLU A 124 4.35 34.59 -12.82
N GLY A 125 3.73 33.75 -12.00
CA GLY A 125 2.67 32.82 -12.37
C GLY A 125 1.35 33.11 -11.64
N GLY A 126 0.89 34.36 -11.64
CA GLY A 126 -0.33 34.75 -10.93
C GLY A 126 -0.13 34.81 -9.42
N ASP A 127 -0.76 33.93 -8.65
CA ASP A 127 -0.59 33.80 -7.19
C ASP A 127 0.61 32.93 -6.79
N HIS A 128 1.38 32.44 -7.76
CA HIS A 128 2.60 31.66 -7.59
C HIS A 128 3.79 32.31 -8.28
N VAL A 129 5.00 31.89 -7.86
CA VAL A 129 6.27 32.09 -8.57
C VAL A 129 6.68 30.73 -9.15
N ILE A 130 7.02 30.71 -10.43
CA ILE A 130 7.53 29.54 -11.14
C ILE A 130 9.06 29.60 -11.09
N PHE A 131 9.66 28.56 -10.53
CA PHE A 131 11.11 28.36 -10.49
C PHE A 131 11.51 27.38 -11.58
N VAL A 132 12.44 27.77 -12.44
CA VAL A 132 13.07 26.88 -13.41
C VAL A 132 14.50 26.63 -12.95
N GLY A 133 14.86 25.37 -12.78
CA GLY A 133 16.19 24.97 -12.35
C GLY A 133 16.95 24.21 -13.40
N HIS A 134 18.24 24.55 -13.56
CA HIS A 134 19.19 23.76 -14.30
C HIS A 134 19.66 22.61 -13.41
N VAL A 135 19.47 21.37 -13.85
CA VAL A 135 19.86 20.17 -13.10
C VAL A 135 21.38 19.99 -13.19
N GLU A 136 22.06 20.08 -12.06
CA GLU A 136 23.53 19.89 -11.96
C GLU A 136 23.89 18.48 -11.49
N ALA A 137 23.00 17.82 -10.72
CA ALA A 137 23.16 16.43 -10.31
C ALA A 137 21.79 15.78 -10.10
N TYR A 138 21.71 14.48 -10.32
CA TYR A 138 20.51 13.71 -10.04
C TYR A 138 20.86 12.27 -9.64
N ASP A 139 19.95 11.65 -8.91
CA ASP A 139 19.92 10.21 -8.65
C ASP A 139 18.49 9.69 -8.63
N TYR A 140 18.33 8.39 -8.79
CA TYR A 140 17.01 7.74 -8.78
C TYR A 140 17.11 6.29 -8.27
N SER A 141 15.98 5.77 -7.83
CA SER A 141 15.81 4.40 -7.36
C SER A 141 14.65 3.72 -8.10
N ASN A 142 14.50 2.41 -7.92
CA ASN A 142 13.38 1.65 -8.49
C ASN A 142 12.12 1.64 -7.59
N HIS A 143 12.05 2.51 -6.59
CA HIS A 143 10.88 2.60 -5.72
C HIS A 143 9.70 3.25 -6.46
N SER A 144 8.49 2.74 -6.21
CA SER A 144 7.26 3.32 -6.75
C SER A 144 7.04 4.74 -6.21
N PRO A 145 6.72 5.74 -7.05
CA PRO A 145 6.48 7.10 -6.60
C PRO A 145 5.15 7.24 -5.85
N LEU A 146 5.10 8.21 -4.94
CA LEU A 146 3.86 8.68 -4.33
C LEU A 146 3.13 9.57 -5.33
N LEU A 147 1.86 9.28 -5.59
CA LEU A 147 0.99 10.08 -6.45
C LEU A 147 -0.02 10.89 -5.64
N PHE A 148 -0.52 11.97 -6.26
CA PHE A 148 -1.62 12.78 -5.74
C PHE A 148 -2.68 12.97 -6.83
N HIS A 149 -3.92 12.57 -6.54
CA HIS A 149 -5.05 12.66 -7.46
C HIS A 149 -6.34 12.92 -6.70
N GLY A 150 -7.17 13.83 -7.18
CA GLY A 150 -8.47 14.14 -6.57
C GLY A 150 -8.39 14.53 -5.08
N GLY A 151 -7.32 15.19 -4.65
CA GLY A 151 -7.11 15.60 -3.26
C GLY A 151 -6.63 14.48 -2.32
N ARG A 152 -6.20 13.32 -2.84
CA ARG A 152 -5.77 12.15 -2.07
C ARG A 152 -4.46 11.58 -2.61
N TYR A 153 -3.69 10.92 -1.74
CA TYR A 153 -2.56 10.12 -2.18
C TYR A 153 -3.05 8.87 -2.93
N ALA A 154 -2.27 8.46 -3.94
CA ALA A 154 -2.53 7.31 -4.78
C ALA A 154 -1.23 6.55 -5.06
N HIS A 155 -1.37 5.33 -5.57
CA HIS A 155 -0.25 4.50 -6.01
C HIS A 155 -0.26 4.35 -7.54
N ALA A 156 0.93 4.34 -8.13
CA ALA A 156 1.09 3.99 -9.54
C ALA A 156 0.94 2.47 -9.72
N VAL A 157 0.08 2.06 -10.64
CA VAL A 157 0.00 0.67 -11.12
C VAL A 157 0.45 0.69 -12.58
N ARG A 158 1.44 -0.14 -12.93
CA ARG A 158 1.83 -0.29 -14.33
C ARG A 158 0.74 -1.08 -15.06
N ILE A 159 0.29 -0.56 -16.18
CA ILE A 159 -0.53 -1.34 -17.11
C ILE A 159 0.45 -2.24 -17.85
N GLU A 160 0.58 -3.49 -17.41
CA GLU A 160 1.32 -4.48 -18.17
C GLU A 160 0.51 -4.80 -19.43
N GLN A 161 1.10 -4.58 -20.59
CA GLN A 161 0.59 -5.19 -21.81
C GLN A 161 0.76 -6.69 -21.61
N ASN A 162 -0.35 -7.43 -21.64
CA ASN A 162 -0.43 -8.88 -21.45
C ASN A 162 0.79 -9.60 -22.04
N SER A 163 1.81 -9.84 -21.24
CA SER A 163 2.76 -10.90 -21.46
C SER A 163 1.99 -12.17 -21.10
N GLY A 164 1.46 -12.86 -22.11
CA GLY A 164 0.63 -14.03 -21.96
C GLY A 164 1.20 -14.94 -20.88
N ILE A 165 0.46 -15.13 -19.82
CA ILE A 165 0.74 -16.20 -18.88
C ILE A 165 0.64 -17.46 -19.72
N LEU A 166 1.78 -18.13 -19.95
CA LEU A 166 1.83 -19.45 -20.58
C LEU A 166 1.11 -20.43 -19.66
N THR A 167 -0.21 -20.46 -19.77
CA THR A 167 -1.05 -21.48 -19.20
C THR A 167 -1.48 -22.36 -20.36
N GLU A 168 -1.48 -23.68 -20.16
CA GLU A 168 -1.99 -24.67 -21.14
C GLU A 168 -3.51 -24.49 -21.38
N GLU A 169 -4.17 -23.60 -20.66
CA GLU A 169 -5.58 -23.27 -20.82
C GLU A 169 -5.76 -22.19 -21.89
N PRO A 170 -6.74 -22.32 -22.79
CA PRO A 170 -7.02 -21.34 -23.80
C PRO A 170 -7.36 -19.99 -23.17
N ASP A 171 -6.79 -18.93 -23.70
CA ASP A 171 -7.11 -17.56 -23.33
C ASP A 171 -8.60 -17.31 -23.51
N SER A 172 -9.30 -17.06 -22.41
CA SER A 172 -10.71 -16.72 -22.41
C SER A 172 -10.96 -15.61 -21.39
N SER A 173 -12.01 -14.83 -21.59
CA SER A 173 -12.44 -13.82 -20.61
C SER A 173 -12.74 -14.44 -19.24
N PHE A 174 -13.15 -15.72 -19.22
CA PHE A 174 -13.37 -16.45 -17.98
C PHE A 174 -12.07 -16.67 -17.18
N SER A 175 -10.96 -17.04 -17.84
CA SER A 175 -9.68 -17.26 -17.16
C SER A 175 -8.92 -16.00 -16.86
N GLN A 176 -9.14 -14.90 -17.61
CA GLN A 176 -8.43 -13.63 -17.44
C GLN A 176 -9.13 -12.62 -16.55
N ASP A 177 -10.46 -12.50 -16.61
CA ASP A 177 -11.21 -11.41 -15.99
C ASP A 177 -12.20 -11.86 -14.91
N PHE A 178 -12.48 -13.18 -14.78
CA PHE A 178 -13.46 -13.65 -13.81
C PHE A 178 -12.85 -13.73 -12.41
N LEU A 179 -13.16 -12.75 -11.58
CA LEU A 179 -12.56 -12.56 -10.25
C LEU A 179 -12.64 -13.80 -9.36
N ILE A 180 -13.79 -14.50 -9.33
CA ILE A 180 -13.97 -15.72 -8.52
C ILE A 180 -13.00 -16.82 -8.95
N TYR A 181 -12.81 -17.00 -10.25
CA TYR A 181 -11.86 -17.96 -10.80
C TYR A 181 -10.41 -17.61 -10.42
N LEU A 182 -10.03 -16.34 -10.60
CA LEU A 182 -8.68 -15.85 -10.26
C LEU A 182 -8.39 -16.01 -8.77
N LEU A 183 -9.32 -15.64 -7.89
CA LEU A 183 -9.17 -15.80 -6.45
C LEU A 183 -9.06 -17.27 -6.04
N GLY A 184 -9.93 -18.13 -6.58
CA GLY A 184 -9.91 -19.56 -6.30
C GLY A 184 -8.59 -20.20 -6.73
N ARG A 185 -8.14 -19.87 -7.93
CA ARG A 185 -6.88 -20.39 -8.48
C ARG A 185 -5.67 -19.90 -7.68
N ALA A 186 -5.60 -18.60 -7.38
CA ALA A 186 -4.53 -18.03 -6.55
C ALA A 186 -4.51 -18.68 -5.15
N HIS A 187 -5.67 -18.84 -4.51
CA HIS A 187 -5.80 -19.53 -3.24
C HIS A 187 -5.23 -20.96 -3.30
N HIS A 188 -5.67 -21.76 -4.26
CA HIS A 188 -5.19 -23.13 -4.38
C HIS A 188 -3.68 -23.23 -4.64
N HIS A 189 -3.13 -22.36 -5.48
CA HIS A 189 -1.70 -22.33 -5.75
C HIS A 189 -0.88 -21.96 -4.51
N LEU A 190 -1.30 -20.94 -3.76
CA LEU A 190 -0.64 -20.56 -2.51
C LEU A 190 -0.75 -21.69 -1.47
N PHE A 191 -1.92 -22.33 -1.40
CA PHE A 191 -2.19 -23.40 -0.44
C PHE A 191 -1.40 -24.68 -0.73
N LEU A 192 -0.93 -24.92 -1.98
CA LEU A 192 -0.08 -26.07 -2.31
C LEU A 192 1.23 -26.08 -1.49
N TYR A 193 1.79 -24.90 -1.22
CA TYR A 193 3.00 -24.80 -0.40
C TYR A 193 2.69 -25.11 1.07
N LEU A 194 1.61 -24.55 1.59
CA LEU A 194 1.18 -24.78 2.98
C LEU A 194 0.77 -26.23 3.22
N ARG A 195 0.11 -26.88 2.25
CA ARG A 195 -0.36 -28.28 2.38
C ARG A 195 0.77 -29.26 2.63
N ARG A 196 1.96 -29.04 2.07
CA ARG A 196 3.13 -29.89 2.32
C ARG A 196 3.57 -29.77 3.78
N GLU A 197 3.56 -28.57 4.34
CA GLU A 197 3.93 -28.36 5.73
C GLU A 197 2.85 -28.89 6.67
N LEU A 198 1.57 -28.74 6.36
CA LEU A 198 0.48 -29.33 7.12
C LEU A 198 0.63 -30.84 7.25
N GLN A 199 0.97 -31.54 6.15
CA GLN A 199 1.19 -32.99 6.14
C GLN A 199 2.32 -33.43 7.09
N ARG A 200 3.36 -32.62 7.31
CA ARG A 200 4.43 -32.92 8.27
C ARG A 200 3.93 -33.02 9.71
N PHE A 201 2.85 -32.30 10.02
CA PHE A 201 2.20 -32.32 11.33
C PHE A 201 0.96 -33.21 11.38
N GLY A 202 0.65 -33.95 10.29
CA GLY A 202 -0.58 -34.73 10.19
C GLY A 202 -1.84 -33.88 10.08
N LEU A 203 -1.73 -32.62 9.74
CA LEU A 203 -2.85 -31.67 9.64
C LEU A 203 -3.40 -31.60 8.22
N ASP A 204 -4.70 -31.33 8.13
CA ASP A 204 -5.41 -30.93 6.93
C ASP A 204 -5.79 -29.42 6.96
N GLU A 205 -6.55 -28.98 5.99
CA GLU A 205 -7.02 -27.60 5.92
C GLU A 205 -7.93 -27.22 7.10
N ASP A 206 -8.74 -28.16 7.59
CA ASP A 206 -9.68 -27.91 8.68
C ASP A 206 -8.95 -27.70 10.00
N GLY A 207 -7.95 -28.55 10.27
CA GLY A 207 -7.03 -28.38 11.40
C GLY A 207 -6.27 -27.07 11.32
N TRP A 208 -5.79 -26.68 10.13
CA TRP A 208 -5.14 -25.38 9.93
C TRP A 208 -6.06 -24.21 10.28
N PHE A 209 -7.31 -24.20 9.82
CA PHE A 209 -8.23 -23.11 10.12
C PHE A 209 -8.48 -22.96 11.62
N VAL A 210 -8.71 -24.05 12.34
CA VAL A 210 -8.88 -24.02 13.80
C VAL A 210 -7.64 -23.47 14.49
N LEU A 211 -6.47 -24.01 14.16
CA LEU A 211 -5.21 -23.59 14.77
C LEU A 211 -4.86 -22.14 14.45
N SER A 212 -5.11 -21.67 13.22
CA SER A 212 -4.86 -20.28 12.82
C SER A 212 -5.73 -19.29 13.61
N LEU A 213 -7.02 -19.60 13.83
CA LEU A 213 -7.91 -18.78 14.65
C LEU A 213 -7.48 -18.75 16.12
N LEU A 214 -7.05 -19.88 16.65
CA LEU A 214 -6.49 -19.98 18.02
C LEU A 214 -5.11 -19.30 18.12
N GLY A 215 -4.38 -19.18 17.01
CA GLY A 215 -3.14 -18.40 16.94
C GLY A 215 -3.34 -16.90 17.13
N VAL A 216 -4.49 -16.36 16.68
CA VAL A 216 -4.88 -14.96 16.89
C VAL A 216 -5.38 -14.71 18.31
N SER A 217 -6.17 -15.63 18.86
CA SER A 217 -6.67 -15.58 20.23
C SER A 217 -6.70 -16.99 20.77
N SER A 218 -5.79 -17.27 21.69
CA SER A 218 -5.46 -18.64 22.16
C SER A 218 -6.55 -19.34 22.97
N ASP A 219 -7.69 -18.72 23.20
CA ASP A 219 -8.81 -19.23 23.98
C ASP A 219 -10.13 -18.84 23.34
N ARG A 220 -10.88 -19.83 22.81
CA ARG A 220 -12.18 -19.65 22.15
C ARG A 220 -13.11 -20.80 22.47
N SER A 221 -14.44 -20.55 22.47
CA SER A 221 -15.39 -21.65 22.50
C SER A 221 -15.55 -22.30 21.11
N VAL A 222 -16.04 -23.53 21.08
CA VAL A 222 -16.37 -24.24 19.83
C VAL A 222 -17.34 -23.39 18.99
N ALA A 223 -18.39 -22.80 19.59
CA ALA A 223 -19.33 -21.94 18.90
C ALA A 223 -18.70 -20.67 18.34
N GLU A 224 -17.69 -20.07 19.01
CA GLU A 224 -16.94 -18.93 18.48
C GLU A 224 -16.10 -19.32 17.26
N LEU A 225 -15.44 -20.47 17.32
CA LEU A 225 -14.66 -21.00 16.20
C LEU A 225 -15.59 -21.33 15.00
N GLU A 226 -16.72 -21.98 15.24
CA GLU A 226 -17.73 -22.29 14.23
C GLU A 226 -18.22 -21.03 13.51
N ARG A 227 -18.58 -20.00 14.28
CA ARG A 227 -19.03 -18.70 13.72
C ARG A 227 -17.92 -18.03 12.88
N LEU A 228 -16.68 -18.09 13.32
CA LEU A 228 -15.56 -17.49 12.60
C LEU A 228 -15.21 -18.23 11.32
N LEU A 229 -15.50 -19.53 11.23
CA LEU A 229 -15.28 -20.36 10.05
C LEU A 229 -16.50 -20.47 9.13
N ALA A 230 -17.64 -19.93 9.52
CA ALA A 230 -18.91 -20.07 8.76
C ALA A 230 -18.77 -19.63 7.29
N TYR A 231 -17.91 -18.65 6.98
CA TYR A 231 -17.66 -18.19 5.61
C TYR A 231 -17.00 -19.25 4.71
N THR A 232 -16.37 -20.27 5.29
CA THR A 232 -15.74 -21.38 4.54
C THR A 232 -16.72 -22.46 4.15
N GLY A 233 -17.92 -22.47 4.74
CA GLY A 233 -18.87 -23.58 4.65
C GLY A 233 -18.44 -24.84 5.40
N LYS A 234 -17.35 -24.78 6.17
CA LYS A 234 -16.82 -25.90 6.96
C LYS A 234 -17.36 -25.86 8.39
N HIS A 235 -17.44 -27.04 9.01
CA HIS A 235 -17.92 -27.20 10.38
C HIS A 235 -16.83 -27.72 11.29
N ILE A 236 -16.85 -27.29 12.55
CA ILE A 236 -15.96 -27.80 13.60
C ILE A 236 -16.61 -29.01 14.22
N THR A 237 -16.15 -30.17 13.81
CA THR A 237 -16.68 -31.44 14.29
C THR A 237 -15.97 -31.88 15.60
N GLU A 238 -16.66 -32.68 16.42
CA GLU A 238 -16.06 -33.31 17.60
C GLU A 238 -14.81 -34.10 17.23
N ALA A 239 -14.87 -34.87 16.12
CA ALA A 239 -13.74 -35.67 15.64
C ALA A 239 -12.52 -34.80 15.33
N LEU A 240 -12.68 -33.61 14.74
CA LEU A 240 -11.59 -32.69 14.46
C LEU A 240 -10.96 -32.19 15.75
N VAL A 241 -11.77 -31.71 16.70
CA VAL A 241 -11.25 -31.15 17.97
C VAL A 241 -10.58 -32.23 18.81
N THR A 242 -11.15 -33.44 18.85
CA THR A 242 -10.55 -34.61 19.53
C THR A 242 -9.21 -34.97 18.89
N TYR A 243 -9.14 -35.04 17.56
CA TYR A 243 -7.89 -35.28 16.83
C TYR A 243 -6.80 -34.27 17.20
N LEU A 244 -7.15 -32.97 17.19
CA LEU A 244 -6.22 -31.90 17.55
C LEU A 244 -5.74 -31.98 19.00
N ALA A 245 -6.63 -32.45 19.93
CA ALA A 245 -6.29 -32.63 21.35
C ALA A 245 -5.40 -33.87 21.57
N GLU A 246 -5.69 -35.00 20.90
CA GLU A 246 -4.88 -36.23 20.96
C GLU A 246 -3.45 -36.02 20.45
N HIS A 247 -3.25 -35.06 19.52
CA HIS A 247 -1.94 -34.69 19.01
C HIS A 247 -1.29 -33.51 19.77
N ASP A 248 -1.84 -33.18 20.94
CA ASP A 248 -1.31 -32.10 21.82
C ASP A 248 -1.25 -30.72 21.13
N PHE A 249 -2.06 -30.47 20.14
CA PHE A 249 -2.12 -29.13 19.53
C PHE A 249 -3.05 -28.18 20.28
N VAL A 250 -4.14 -28.71 20.82
CA VAL A 250 -5.11 -27.97 21.63
C VAL A 250 -5.44 -28.69 22.92
N CYS A 251 -5.97 -27.95 23.90
CA CYS A 251 -6.60 -28.49 25.09
C CYS A 251 -8.09 -28.18 25.04
N LEU A 252 -8.93 -29.22 25.14
CA LEU A 252 -10.38 -29.11 25.26
C LEU A 252 -10.76 -29.12 26.76
N HIS A 253 -11.43 -28.07 27.21
CA HIS A 253 -11.81 -27.86 28.59
C HIS A 253 -13.22 -28.43 28.89
N GLY A 254 -13.36 -29.75 28.90
CA GLY A 254 -14.61 -30.48 29.12
C GLY A 254 -15.03 -31.34 27.94
N GLU A 255 -16.24 -31.89 28.00
CA GLU A 255 -16.84 -32.62 26.88
C GLU A 255 -17.15 -31.67 25.71
N TYR A 256 -17.14 -32.20 24.49
CA TYR A 256 -17.43 -31.44 23.31
C TYR A 256 -18.86 -30.87 23.34
N ALA A 257 -18.97 -29.57 23.36
CA ALA A 257 -20.21 -28.81 23.32
C ALA A 257 -19.96 -27.39 22.75
N PRO A 258 -20.98 -26.67 22.26
CA PRO A 258 -20.80 -25.33 21.71
C PRO A 258 -20.08 -24.32 22.62
N GLN A 259 -20.30 -24.42 23.94
CA GLN A 259 -19.69 -23.54 24.94
C GLN A 259 -18.32 -24.01 25.43
N THR A 260 -17.90 -25.22 25.08
CA THR A 260 -16.63 -25.77 25.52
C THR A 260 -15.44 -24.98 25.02
N ARG A 261 -14.54 -24.62 25.89
CA ARG A 261 -13.35 -23.82 25.55
C ARG A 261 -12.26 -24.72 24.95
N VAL A 262 -11.64 -24.17 23.90
CA VAL A 262 -10.49 -24.78 23.22
C VAL A 262 -9.33 -23.81 23.30
N THR A 263 -8.20 -24.27 23.81
CA THR A 263 -7.01 -23.44 23.97
C THR A 263 -5.81 -24.08 23.26
N LEU A 264 -4.87 -23.25 22.77
CA LEU A 264 -3.62 -23.74 22.21
C LEU A 264 -2.68 -24.24 23.31
N THR A 265 -2.13 -25.45 23.13
CA THR A 265 -1.00 -25.93 23.92
C THR A 265 0.31 -25.23 23.51
N ASN A 266 1.39 -25.49 24.20
CA ASN A 266 2.73 -25.04 23.81
C ASN A 266 3.20 -25.69 22.48
N VAL A 267 2.79 -26.94 22.23
CA VAL A 267 3.07 -27.64 20.95
C VAL A 267 2.28 -26.98 19.82
N GLY A 268 0.96 -26.82 20.00
CA GLY A 268 0.10 -26.17 19.03
C GLY A 268 0.59 -24.75 18.66
N ARG A 269 1.04 -23.98 19.66
CA ARG A 269 1.59 -22.64 19.42
C ARG A 269 2.85 -22.66 18.55
N ARG A 270 3.76 -23.60 18.75
CA ARG A 270 4.96 -23.76 17.90
C ARG A 270 4.57 -24.15 16.49
N VAL A 271 3.63 -25.08 16.32
CA VAL A 271 3.14 -25.51 15.01
C VAL A 271 2.49 -24.35 14.26
N VAL A 272 1.66 -23.53 14.93
CA VAL A 272 1.08 -22.33 14.31
C VAL A 272 2.17 -21.37 13.82
N ILE A 273 3.21 -21.11 14.63
CA ILE A 273 4.31 -20.22 14.23
C ILE A 273 5.04 -20.77 12.98
N GLU A 274 5.33 -22.07 12.93
CA GLU A 274 5.98 -22.70 11.78
C GLU A 274 5.10 -22.62 10.53
N LEU A 275 3.82 -22.93 10.64
CA LEU A 275 2.86 -22.86 9.52
C LEU A 275 2.63 -21.42 9.01
N VAL A 276 2.54 -20.44 9.92
CA VAL A 276 2.48 -19.02 9.53
C VAL A 276 3.76 -18.60 8.82
N GLY A 277 4.92 -19.04 9.30
CA GLY A 277 6.21 -18.80 8.64
C GLY A 277 6.25 -19.38 7.22
N ALA A 278 5.80 -20.61 7.04
CA ALA A 278 5.70 -21.27 5.73
C ALA A 278 4.71 -20.55 4.80
N GLY A 279 3.55 -20.13 5.31
CA GLY A 279 2.57 -19.33 4.56
C GLY A 279 3.14 -17.99 4.12
N LYS A 280 3.91 -17.32 4.98
CA LYS A 280 4.59 -16.07 4.65
C LYS A 280 5.65 -16.25 3.58
N ALA A 281 6.46 -17.29 3.66
CA ALA A 281 7.44 -17.62 2.63
C ALA A 281 6.79 -17.94 1.27
N ALA A 282 5.64 -18.62 1.27
CA ALA A 282 4.85 -18.87 0.05
C ALA A 282 4.31 -17.55 -0.55
N GLU A 283 3.80 -16.64 0.27
CA GLU A 283 3.36 -15.30 -0.14
C GLU A 283 4.52 -14.52 -0.78
N ASP A 284 5.67 -14.44 -0.11
CA ASP A 284 6.84 -13.70 -0.60
C ASP A 284 7.35 -14.30 -1.93
N HIS A 285 7.33 -15.64 -2.07
CA HIS A 285 7.68 -16.30 -3.31
C HIS A 285 6.69 -15.98 -4.45
N ALA A 286 5.40 -16.03 -4.17
CA ALA A 286 4.35 -15.77 -5.17
C ALA A 286 4.32 -14.31 -5.62
N THR A 287 4.64 -13.38 -4.71
CA THR A 287 4.59 -11.93 -4.98
C THR A 287 5.93 -11.32 -5.37
N ARG A 288 7.00 -12.12 -5.52
CA ARG A 288 8.38 -11.63 -5.79
C ARG A 288 8.49 -10.74 -7.04
N ASN A 289 7.64 -10.99 -8.05
CA ASN A 289 7.62 -10.23 -9.31
C ASN A 289 6.57 -9.10 -9.31
N ILE A 290 5.87 -8.89 -8.20
CA ILE A 290 4.88 -7.83 -8.02
C ILE A 290 5.54 -6.69 -7.24
N ALA A 291 5.47 -5.46 -7.75
CA ALA A 291 6.06 -4.32 -7.07
C ALA A 291 5.42 -4.11 -5.66
N PRO A 292 6.17 -3.62 -4.64
CA PRO A 292 5.64 -3.46 -3.28
C PRO A 292 4.35 -2.64 -3.19
N GLY A 293 4.20 -1.59 -4.00
CA GLY A 293 2.97 -0.78 -4.08
C GLY A 293 1.77 -1.56 -4.61
N GLU A 294 1.99 -2.42 -5.61
CA GLU A 294 0.96 -3.30 -6.18
C GLU A 294 0.55 -4.40 -5.21
N GLN A 295 1.52 -4.99 -4.47
CA GLN A 295 1.22 -5.95 -3.40
C GLN A 295 0.34 -5.31 -2.31
N HIS A 296 0.65 -4.06 -1.94
CA HIS A 296 -0.16 -3.32 -0.96
C HIS A 296 -1.58 -3.07 -1.48
N LEU A 297 -1.71 -2.63 -2.73
CA LEU A 297 -3.01 -2.39 -3.37
C LEU A 297 -3.83 -3.68 -3.49
N LEU A 298 -3.21 -4.80 -3.91
CA LEU A 298 -3.86 -6.10 -3.96
C LEU A 298 -4.45 -6.49 -2.59
N LYS A 299 -3.66 -6.38 -1.52
CA LYS A 299 -4.13 -6.67 -0.15
C LYS A 299 -5.24 -5.74 0.30
N GLN A 300 -5.18 -4.45 -0.04
CA GLN A 300 -6.24 -3.50 0.26
C GLN A 300 -7.53 -3.83 -0.50
N SER A 301 -7.44 -4.17 -1.78
CA SER A 301 -8.59 -4.53 -2.61
C SER A 301 -9.26 -5.80 -2.10
N LEU A 302 -8.48 -6.82 -1.76
CA LEU A 302 -9.00 -8.06 -1.15
C LEU A 302 -9.70 -7.80 0.19
N ARG A 303 -9.14 -6.92 1.05
CA ARG A 303 -9.82 -6.54 2.31
C ARG A 303 -11.17 -5.86 2.05
N ARG A 304 -11.28 -4.99 1.04
CA ARG A 304 -12.56 -4.36 0.66
C ARG A 304 -13.56 -5.41 0.18
N VAL A 305 -13.15 -6.31 -0.72
CA VAL A 305 -14.00 -7.41 -1.18
C VAL A 305 -14.52 -8.23 -0.01
N ILE A 306 -13.65 -8.60 0.96
CA ILE A 306 -14.04 -9.33 2.17
C ILE A 306 -15.06 -8.54 2.99
N LEU A 307 -14.85 -7.24 3.22
CA LEU A 307 -15.76 -6.40 3.99
C LEU A 307 -17.12 -6.22 3.30
N ASP A 308 -17.12 -6.04 1.97
CA ASP A 308 -18.32 -5.83 1.18
C ASP A 308 -19.16 -7.11 1.00
N THR A 309 -18.52 -8.29 1.11
CA THR A 309 -19.18 -9.60 1.01
C THR A 309 -19.46 -10.26 2.37
N PHE A 310 -19.13 -9.59 3.47
CA PHE A 310 -19.34 -10.14 4.82
C PHE A 310 -20.84 -10.26 5.12
N PRO A 311 -21.34 -11.45 5.52
CA PRO A 311 -22.75 -11.63 5.87
C PRO A 311 -23.11 -10.77 7.10
N GLY A 312 -23.82 -9.70 6.90
CA GLY A 312 -24.17 -8.69 7.90
C GLY A 312 -24.19 -7.28 7.34
N ASN A 313 -23.54 -7.02 6.21
CA ASN A 313 -23.72 -5.85 5.38
C ASN A 313 -24.74 -6.17 4.28
N GLU A 314 -25.98 -6.46 4.66
CA GLU A 314 -27.05 -6.73 3.70
C GLU A 314 -27.40 -5.48 2.89
N THR A 315 -26.66 -5.27 1.81
CA THR A 315 -27.23 -4.65 0.62
C THR A 315 -27.71 -5.82 -0.26
N PRO A 316 -29.03 -6.02 -0.48
CA PRO A 316 -29.52 -7.20 -1.19
C PRO A 316 -29.03 -7.17 -2.63
N LEU A 317 -28.19 -8.13 -3.00
CA LEU A 317 -27.90 -8.45 -4.41
C LEU A 317 -29.17 -8.87 -5.21
N ALA A 318 -30.32 -9.00 -4.52
CA ALA A 318 -31.57 -9.48 -5.10
C ALA A 318 -32.47 -8.40 -5.71
N ALA A 319 -32.20 -7.10 -5.53
CA ALA A 319 -33.11 -6.04 -6.00
C ALA A 319 -32.96 -5.66 -7.48
N ASN A 320 -31.89 -6.08 -8.17
CA ASN A 320 -31.63 -5.71 -9.56
C ASN A 320 -32.03 -6.75 -10.62
N ALA A 321 -32.54 -7.92 -10.21
CA ALA A 321 -32.97 -8.96 -11.15
C ALA A 321 -34.42 -8.81 -11.61
N GLU A 322 -35.26 -8.03 -10.94
CA GLU A 322 -36.65 -7.82 -11.31
C GLU A 322 -36.91 -6.64 -12.25
N ASN A 323 -35.98 -5.67 -12.34
CA ASN A 323 -36.12 -4.50 -13.22
C ASN A 323 -35.56 -4.68 -14.65
N ALA A 324 -35.08 -5.86 -15.01
CA ALA A 324 -34.61 -6.18 -16.37
C ALA A 324 -35.68 -6.95 -17.21
N LYS A 325 -36.90 -7.01 -16.75
CA LYS A 325 -38.02 -7.67 -17.46
C LYS A 325 -39.28 -6.78 -17.55
N THR A 326 -39.09 -5.51 -17.89
CA THR A 326 -40.19 -4.68 -18.43
C THR A 326 -39.66 -3.84 -19.59
#